data_46946974c597d1eb926da9387804bf00
#
_entry.id   46946974c597d1eb926da9387804bf00
#
_cell.length_a   1.000
_cell.length_b   1.000
_cell.length_c   1.000
_cell.angle_alpha   90.00
_cell.angle_beta   90.00
_cell.angle_gamma   90.00
#
_symmetry.space_group_name_H-M   'P 1'
#
loop_
_entity.id
_entity.type
_entity.pdbx_description
1 polymer ?
#
loop_
_entity_poly.entity_id
_entity_poly.type
_entity_poly.pdbx_seq_one_letter_code
_entity_poly.pdbx_strand_id
1 'polypeptide(L)'
;LLKGAERGNKIMLVSNSFTGNLRDTLGFESSYSYFNPIVLRKYAASLLSKDSLYWVGDSTVYPRRIFRFYPQLCSSYFWQDSLSVKVLAEKSISSDEFRYNFGVKFDSLQVDTLCNVPVAMSCSWGKGEIILVSTPLLFTNYGVLDGKNAAYIFRLLSQMGEFPIIRTEGYLEEAAQVQMSPFRYFISQRPLRW
;
A
#
# COMPACT_ATOMS: atom_id res chain seq x y z
N LEU A 1 11.04 13.06 5.72
CA LEU A 1 10.64 12.37 4.53
C LEU A 1 10.58 13.34 3.35
N LEU A 2 9.70 14.35 3.32
CA LEU A 2 9.55 15.33 2.23
C LEU A 2 10.86 16.05 1.88
N LYS A 3 11.63 16.52 2.89
CA LYS A 3 12.96 17.10 2.70
C LYS A 3 13.95 16.15 2.00
N GLY A 4 13.79 14.84 2.16
CA GLY A 4 14.60 13.85 1.45
C GLY A 4 14.27 13.85 -0.05
N ALA A 5 12.99 13.84 -0.40
CA ALA A 5 12.54 13.91 -1.77
C ALA A 5 12.92 15.25 -2.44
N GLU A 6 12.79 16.38 -1.74
CA GLU A 6 13.22 17.69 -2.24
C GLU A 6 14.69 17.71 -2.69
N ARG A 7 15.53 16.92 -2.04
CA ARG A 7 16.98 16.80 -2.36
C ARG A 7 17.27 15.87 -3.54
N GLY A 8 16.25 15.26 -4.13
CA GLY A 8 16.39 14.38 -5.30
C GLY A 8 16.34 12.88 -5.00
N ASN A 9 16.00 12.48 -3.76
CA ASN A 9 15.84 11.07 -3.46
C ASN A 9 14.48 10.57 -3.92
N LYS A 10 14.43 9.31 -4.34
CA LYS A 10 13.17 8.59 -4.52
C LYS A 10 12.79 7.90 -3.22
N ILE A 11 11.55 8.06 -2.80
CA ILE A 11 11.06 7.53 -1.52
C ILE A 11 9.82 6.70 -1.79
N MET A 12 9.84 5.43 -1.40
CA MET A 12 8.68 4.54 -1.48
C MET A 12 8.08 4.34 -0.10
N LEU A 13 6.79 4.63 0.02
CA LEU A 13 5.99 4.40 1.21
C LEU A 13 4.98 3.29 0.94
N VAL A 14 5.07 2.23 1.73
CA VAL A 14 4.18 1.08 1.62
C VAL A 14 3.36 0.97 2.90
N SER A 15 2.08 1.32 2.84
CA SER A 15 1.17 1.32 3.99
C SER A 15 -0.27 1.16 3.55
N ASN A 16 -1.13 0.63 4.39
CA ASN A 16 -2.58 0.63 4.19
C ASN A 16 -3.28 1.87 4.78
N SER A 17 -2.53 2.72 5.47
CA SER A 17 -3.03 4.00 5.99
C SER A 17 -1.95 5.07 5.93
N PHE A 18 -2.36 6.31 5.71
CA PHE A 18 -1.48 7.47 5.59
C PHE A 18 -1.96 8.57 6.51
N THR A 19 -1.04 9.29 7.14
CA THR A 19 -1.38 10.39 8.04
C THR A 19 -2.07 11.53 7.31
N GLY A 20 -2.97 12.26 7.99
CA GLY A 20 -3.65 13.42 7.43
C GLY A 20 -2.67 14.44 6.85
N ASN A 21 -1.63 14.80 7.60
CA ASN A 21 -0.62 15.77 7.14
C ASN A 21 0.04 15.37 5.80
N LEU A 22 0.30 14.07 5.59
CA LEU A 22 0.89 13.61 4.33
C LEU A 22 -0.13 13.70 3.19
N ARG A 23 -1.38 13.32 3.46
CA ARG A 23 -2.47 13.39 2.49
C ARG A 23 -2.74 14.83 2.06
N ASP A 24 -2.85 15.74 3.03
CA ASP A 24 -3.10 17.16 2.78
C ASP A 24 -1.94 17.81 1.99
N THR A 25 -0.69 17.43 2.32
CA THR A 25 0.49 17.99 1.64
C THR A 25 0.65 17.50 0.21
N LEU A 26 0.37 16.22 -0.06
CA LEU A 26 0.47 15.64 -1.39
C LEU A 26 -0.84 15.73 -2.20
N GLY A 27 -1.92 16.21 -1.59
CA GLY A 27 -3.21 16.44 -2.24
C GLY A 27 -3.92 15.14 -2.66
N PHE A 28 -3.87 14.09 -1.84
CA PHE A 28 -4.59 12.84 -2.12
C PHE A 28 -5.47 12.41 -0.96
N GLU A 29 -6.47 11.60 -1.26
CA GLU A 29 -7.27 10.89 -0.26
C GLU A 29 -6.98 9.39 -0.34
N SER A 30 -7.18 8.68 0.76
CA SER A 30 -7.07 7.21 0.80
C SER A 30 -8.30 6.62 1.45
N SER A 31 -8.77 5.50 0.91
CA SER A 31 -9.84 4.74 1.57
C SER A 31 -9.35 4.22 2.91
N TYR A 32 -10.30 4.07 3.83
CA TYR A 32 -9.98 3.45 5.12
C TYR A 32 -10.01 1.93 4.96
N SER A 33 -8.90 1.27 5.29
CA SER A 33 -8.84 -0.18 5.35
C SER A 33 -8.62 -0.64 6.79
N TYR A 34 -9.59 -1.36 7.33
CA TYR A 34 -9.52 -1.90 8.68
C TYR A 34 -9.24 -3.40 8.64
N PHE A 35 -8.04 -3.77 9.06
CA PHE A 35 -7.68 -5.17 9.28
C PHE A 35 -8.19 -5.63 10.65
N ASN A 36 -9.23 -6.46 10.66
CA ASN A 36 -9.74 -7.06 11.88
C ASN A 36 -9.36 -8.55 11.99
N PRO A 37 -8.35 -8.90 12.80
CA PRO A 37 -7.90 -10.28 12.92
C PRO A 37 -8.97 -11.22 13.52
N ILE A 38 -9.95 -10.69 14.28
CA ILE A 38 -11.04 -11.48 14.85
C ILE A 38 -12.02 -11.88 13.74
N VAL A 39 -12.36 -10.94 12.86
CA VAL A 39 -13.21 -11.21 11.68
C VAL A 39 -12.54 -12.21 10.76
N LEU A 40 -11.24 -12.04 10.53
CA LEU A 40 -10.45 -12.97 9.73
C LEU A 40 -10.49 -14.39 10.32
N ARG A 41 -10.31 -14.51 11.62
CA ARG A 41 -10.29 -15.80 12.33
C ARG A 41 -11.65 -16.51 12.29
N LYS A 42 -12.75 -15.75 12.38
CA LYS A 42 -14.12 -16.29 12.44
C LYS A 42 -14.72 -16.59 11.07
N TYR A 43 -14.34 -15.85 10.04
CA TYR A 43 -15.00 -15.88 8.72
C TYR A 43 -14.02 -16.06 7.54
N ALA A 44 -12.75 -16.39 7.81
CA ALA A 44 -11.65 -16.32 6.86
C ALA A 44 -11.92 -16.99 5.52
N ALA A 45 -12.48 -18.17 5.51
CA ALA A 45 -12.66 -18.94 4.27
C ALA A 45 -13.79 -18.41 3.37
N SER A 46 -14.81 -17.76 3.96
CA SER A 46 -16.00 -17.29 3.22
C SER A 46 -15.92 -15.82 2.79
N LEU A 47 -15.06 -15.02 3.45
CA LEU A 47 -14.95 -13.58 3.19
C LEU A 47 -13.72 -13.20 2.36
N LEU A 48 -12.73 -14.08 2.26
CA LEU A 48 -11.52 -13.81 1.49
C LEU A 48 -11.73 -14.22 0.03
N SER A 49 -11.82 -13.22 -0.83
CA SER A 49 -11.81 -13.42 -2.28
C SER A 49 -10.59 -12.72 -2.89
N LYS A 50 -9.96 -13.38 -3.86
CA LYS A 50 -8.89 -12.74 -4.63
C LYS A 50 -9.50 -11.76 -5.62
N ASP A 51 -9.01 -10.53 -5.59
CA ASP A 51 -9.34 -9.48 -6.53
C ASP A 51 -8.21 -9.25 -7.54
N SER A 52 -8.49 -8.51 -8.60
CA SER A 52 -7.55 -8.20 -9.66
C SER A 52 -6.90 -6.84 -9.42
N LEU A 53 -5.59 -6.80 -9.57
CA LEU A 53 -4.78 -5.60 -9.55
C LEU A 53 -4.10 -5.47 -10.93
N TYR A 54 -4.21 -4.30 -11.53
CA TYR A 54 -3.75 -4.03 -12.88
C TYR A 54 -2.53 -3.13 -12.85
N TRP A 55 -1.44 -3.57 -13.48
CA TRP A 55 -0.31 -2.70 -13.74
C TRP A 55 -0.63 -1.79 -14.92
N VAL A 56 -0.56 -0.49 -14.69
CA VAL A 56 -0.83 0.56 -15.69
C VAL A 56 0.32 1.56 -15.85
N GLY A 57 1.41 1.36 -15.11
CA GLY A 57 2.63 2.13 -15.26
C GLY A 57 3.21 2.06 -16.67
N ASP A 58 4.46 2.49 -16.83
CA ASP A 58 5.10 2.58 -18.13
C ASP A 58 5.00 1.26 -18.94
N SER A 59 4.20 1.29 -20.00
CA SER A 59 3.95 0.13 -20.88
C SER A 59 5.10 -0.18 -21.81
N THR A 60 6.05 0.75 -22.00
CA THR A 60 7.24 0.53 -22.82
C THR A 60 8.24 -0.36 -22.12
N VAL A 61 8.30 -0.27 -20.76
CA VAL A 61 9.19 -1.08 -19.93
C VAL A 61 8.50 -2.35 -19.48
N TYR A 62 7.24 -2.22 -19.04
CA TYR A 62 6.48 -3.35 -18.52
C TYR A 62 5.10 -3.45 -19.14
N PRO A 63 4.76 -4.55 -19.83
CA PRO A 63 3.44 -4.72 -20.44
C PRO A 63 2.37 -4.75 -19.35
N ARG A 64 1.16 -4.32 -19.72
CA ARG A 64 -0.03 -4.43 -18.87
C ARG A 64 -0.16 -5.86 -18.35
N ARG A 65 -0.38 -6.03 -17.04
CA ARG A 65 -0.48 -7.34 -16.40
C ARG A 65 -1.45 -7.29 -15.23
N ILE A 66 -2.14 -8.41 -15.04
CA ILE A 66 -3.06 -8.64 -13.94
C ILE A 66 -2.33 -9.44 -12.86
N PHE A 67 -2.46 -8.98 -11.62
CA PHE A 67 -2.02 -9.67 -10.41
C PHE A 67 -3.23 -9.99 -9.55
N ARG A 68 -3.10 -10.97 -8.67
CA ARG A 68 -4.17 -11.37 -7.76
C ARG A 68 -3.76 -11.10 -6.31
N PHE A 69 -4.65 -10.52 -5.55
CA PHE A 69 -4.40 -10.21 -4.14
C PHE A 69 -5.71 -10.28 -3.34
N TYR A 70 -5.59 -10.22 -2.04
CA TYR A 70 -6.73 -10.19 -1.13
C TYR A 70 -6.92 -8.76 -0.60
N PRO A 71 -7.85 -7.96 -1.15
CA PRO A 71 -8.03 -6.57 -0.74
C PRO A 71 -8.57 -6.44 0.70
N GLN A 72 -9.21 -7.50 1.23
CA GLN A 72 -9.71 -7.54 2.61
C GLN A 72 -8.57 -7.61 3.64
N LEU A 73 -7.35 -7.94 3.19
CA LEU A 73 -6.18 -8.04 4.04
C LEU A 73 -5.28 -6.82 3.84
N CYS A 74 -5.37 -5.84 4.73
CA CYS A 74 -4.40 -4.76 4.83
C CYS A 74 -4.15 -4.03 3.50
N SER A 75 -5.20 -3.60 2.80
CA SER A 75 -5.06 -2.77 1.61
C SER A 75 -6.03 -1.61 1.63
N SER A 76 -5.65 -0.55 0.97
CA SER A 76 -6.51 0.60 0.69
C SER A 76 -6.37 0.99 -0.77
N TYR A 77 -6.98 2.06 -1.19
CA TYR A 77 -6.79 2.64 -2.50
C TYR A 77 -6.82 4.17 -2.40
N PHE A 78 -6.29 4.83 -3.39
CA PHE A 78 -6.16 6.27 -3.43
C PHE A 78 -7.22 6.92 -4.29
N TRP A 79 -7.48 8.17 -4.01
CA TRP A 79 -8.16 9.08 -4.90
C TRP A 79 -7.42 10.41 -4.94
N GLN A 80 -7.28 10.98 -6.12
CA GLN A 80 -6.63 12.26 -6.31
C GLN A 80 -7.27 13.01 -7.47
N ASP A 81 -7.45 14.31 -7.26
CA ASP A 81 -8.06 15.23 -8.22
C ASP A 81 -7.00 15.94 -9.11
N SER A 82 -5.72 15.59 -8.93
CA SER A 82 -4.61 16.26 -9.59
C SER A 82 -4.04 15.45 -10.75
N LEU A 83 -3.83 16.10 -11.89
CA LEU A 83 -3.18 15.54 -13.08
C LEU A 83 -1.66 15.29 -12.92
N SER A 84 -1.06 15.70 -11.80
CA SER A 84 0.39 15.60 -11.58
C SER A 84 0.88 14.24 -11.07
N VAL A 85 -0.02 13.26 -10.97
CA VAL A 85 0.29 11.94 -10.44
C VAL A 85 0.36 10.90 -11.54
N LYS A 86 1.42 10.10 -11.51
CA LYS A 86 1.56 8.92 -12.35
C LYS A 86 0.99 7.69 -11.64
N VAL A 87 -0.10 7.15 -12.13
CA VAL A 87 -0.64 5.88 -11.61
C VAL A 87 0.24 4.72 -12.08
N LEU A 88 0.64 3.86 -11.16
CA LEU A 88 1.47 2.68 -11.43
C LEU A 88 0.66 1.40 -11.44
N ALA A 89 -0.29 1.29 -10.51
CA ALA A 89 -1.21 0.15 -10.45
C ALA A 89 -2.57 0.59 -9.93
N GLU A 90 -3.60 -0.06 -10.42
CA GLU A 90 -4.99 0.21 -10.08
C GLU A 90 -5.80 -1.06 -9.82
N LYS A 91 -6.93 -0.92 -9.15
CA LYS A 91 -7.96 -1.94 -9.02
C LYS A 91 -9.31 -1.37 -9.47
N SER A 92 -10.22 -2.25 -9.85
CA SER A 92 -11.60 -1.85 -10.14
C SER A 92 -12.45 -2.03 -8.88
N ILE A 93 -13.27 -1.04 -8.57
CA ILE A 93 -14.25 -1.07 -7.49
C ILE A 93 -15.62 -0.66 -8.04
N SER A 94 -16.69 -0.98 -7.32
CA SER A 94 -18.02 -0.47 -7.68
C SER A 94 -18.14 1.02 -7.39
N SER A 95 -19.03 1.69 -8.12
CA SER A 95 -19.33 3.11 -7.86
C SER A 95 -19.88 3.34 -6.45
N ASP A 96 -20.62 2.38 -5.89
CA ASP A 96 -21.13 2.46 -4.53
C ASP A 96 -20.02 2.36 -3.48
N GLU A 97 -19.05 1.45 -3.67
CA GLU A 97 -17.86 1.37 -2.82
C GLU A 97 -17.06 2.67 -2.87
N PHE A 98 -16.93 3.26 -4.04
CA PHE A 98 -16.26 4.53 -4.24
C PHE A 98 -16.95 5.67 -3.48
N ARG A 99 -18.29 5.80 -3.65
CA ARG A 99 -19.10 6.81 -2.94
C ARG A 99 -19.05 6.66 -1.43
N TYR A 100 -19.09 5.43 -0.94
CA TYR A 100 -18.98 5.14 0.50
C TYR A 100 -17.67 5.64 1.10
N ASN A 101 -16.54 5.45 0.39
CA ASN A 101 -15.22 5.81 0.90
C ASN A 101 -14.86 7.29 0.73
N PHE A 102 -15.32 7.95 -0.35
CA PHE A 102 -14.91 9.33 -0.68
C PHE A 102 -16.05 10.35 -0.65
N GLY A 103 -17.27 9.92 -0.35
CA GLY A 103 -18.45 10.79 -0.26
C GLY A 103 -18.98 11.27 -1.61
N VAL A 104 -19.93 12.18 -1.57
CA VAL A 104 -20.78 12.62 -2.70
C VAL A 104 -20.03 13.48 -3.74
N LYS A 105 -18.72 13.56 -3.73
CA LYS A 105 -17.96 14.39 -4.69
C LYS A 105 -18.13 13.96 -6.17
N PHE A 106 -18.88 12.89 -6.43
CA PHE A 106 -19.13 12.35 -7.77
C PHE A 106 -20.62 12.13 -8.06
N ASP A 107 -21.34 13.23 -8.24
CA ASP A 107 -22.73 13.16 -8.74
C ASP A 107 -22.87 12.64 -10.18
N SER A 108 -21.75 12.53 -10.91
CA SER A 108 -21.72 12.14 -12.32
C SER A 108 -21.49 10.65 -12.57
N LEU A 109 -21.19 9.84 -11.54
CA LEU A 109 -21.03 8.41 -11.72
C LEU A 109 -22.40 7.72 -11.78
N GLN A 110 -22.71 7.15 -12.94
CA GLN A 110 -23.90 6.32 -13.10
C GLN A 110 -23.85 5.11 -12.16
N VAL A 111 -25.01 4.72 -11.63
CA VAL A 111 -25.16 3.51 -10.82
C VAL A 111 -24.69 2.30 -11.63
N ASP A 112 -23.96 1.37 -11.00
CA ASP A 112 -23.41 0.14 -11.59
C ASP A 112 -22.19 0.28 -12.50
N THR A 113 -21.51 1.41 -12.52
CA THR A 113 -20.24 1.54 -13.26
C THR A 113 -19.05 1.12 -12.41
N LEU A 114 -18.12 0.35 -12.99
CA LEU A 114 -16.83 0.06 -12.36
C LEU A 114 -15.91 1.27 -12.47
N CYS A 115 -15.32 1.65 -11.35
CA CYS A 115 -14.34 2.72 -11.27
C CYS A 115 -12.95 2.13 -11.04
N ASN A 116 -11.95 2.58 -11.80
CA ASN A 116 -10.57 2.22 -11.55
C ASN A 116 -9.96 3.20 -10.54
N VAL A 117 -9.40 2.67 -9.47
CA VAL A 117 -8.79 3.45 -8.40
C VAL A 117 -7.33 3.05 -8.21
N PRO A 118 -6.42 4.03 -8.04
CA PRO A 118 -5.02 3.74 -7.83
C PRO A 118 -4.78 2.99 -6.52
N VAL A 119 -3.90 1.99 -6.55
CA VAL A 119 -3.34 1.30 -5.38
C VAL A 119 -1.83 1.49 -5.29
N ALA A 120 -1.22 1.97 -6.36
CA ALA A 120 0.15 2.45 -6.37
C ALA A 120 0.25 3.67 -7.29
N MET A 121 0.88 4.73 -6.82
CA MET A 121 1.05 5.97 -7.58
C MET A 121 2.37 6.64 -7.24
N SER A 122 2.85 7.48 -8.14
CA SER A 122 4.07 8.25 -7.99
C SER A 122 3.76 9.74 -8.15
N CYS A 123 4.29 10.55 -7.24
CA CYS A 123 4.19 11.99 -7.22
C CYS A 123 5.59 12.60 -7.32
N SER A 124 5.80 13.55 -8.22
CA SER A 124 7.02 14.36 -8.22
C SER A 124 7.02 15.31 -7.04
N TRP A 125 8.14 15.38 -6.30
CA TRP A 125 8.29 16.27 -5.16
C TRP A 125 9.69 16.90 -5.13
N GLY A 126 9.76 18.20 -5.39
CA GLY A 126 11.03 18.90 -5.53
C GLY A 126 11.86 18.33 -6.70
N LYS A 127 13.05 17.83 -6.40
CA LYS A 127 13.94 17.18 -7.38
C LYS A 127 13.81 15.66 -7.39
N GLY A 128 13.00 15.09 -6.50
CA GLY A 128 12.82 13.65 -6.32
C GLY A 128 11.40 13.20 -6.58
N GLU A 129 11.08 12.03 -6.06
CA GLU A 129 9.83 11.34 -6.33
C GLU A 129 9.34 10.60 -5.08
N ILE A 130 8.05 10.64 -4.82
CA ILE A 130 7.42 9.90 -3.73
C ILE A 130 6.48 8.87 -4.36
N ILE A 131 6.75 7.60 -4.10
CA ILE A 131 5.95 6.47 -4.56
C ILE A 131 5.10 6.00 -3.38
N LEU A 132 3.79 6.04 -3.53
CA LEU A 132 2.83 5.59 -2.54
C LEU A 132 2.24 4.25 -2.98
N VAL A 133 2.25 3.27 -2.08
CA VAL A 133 1.71 1.93 -2.33
C VAL A 133 0.80 1.54 -1.18
N SER A 134 -0.46 1.23 -1.48
CA SER A 134 -1.50 0.95 -0.49
C SER A 134 -1.76 -0.55 -0.27
N THR A 135 -0.87 -1.42 -0.75
CA THR A 135 -1.00 -2.88 -0.67
C THR A 135 0.17 -3.53 0.08
N PRO A 136 0.39 -3.22 1.39
CA PRO A 136 1.57 -3.68 2.12
C PRO A 136 1.68 -5.19 2.26
N LEU A 137 0.55 -5.91 2.26
CA LEU A 137 0.56 -7.37 2.34
C LEU A 137 1.32 -8.03 1.20
N LEU A 138 1.31 -7.43 0.00
CA LEU A 138 2.04 -7.94 -1.15
C LEU A 138 3.58 -7.92 -0.95
N PHE A 139 4.09 -7.08 -0.05
CA PHE A 139 5.50 -7.00 0.31
C PHE A 139 5.91 -7.98 1.41
N THR A 140 4.99 -8.79 1.92
CA THR A 140 5.28 -9.86 2.86
C THR A 140 5.60 -11.16 2.13
N ASN A 141 6.20 -12.12 2.84
CA ASN A 141 6.44 -13.46 2.29
C ASN A 141 5.16 -14.11 1.77
N TYR A 142 4.03 -13.88 2.45
CA TYR A 142 2.72 -14.36 2.03
C TYR A 142 2.31 -13.80 0.66
N GLY A 143 2.42 -12.48 0.48
CA GLY A 143 2.03 -11.82 -0.76
C GLY A 143 2.99 -12.10 -1.92
N VAL A 144 4.29 -12.03 -1.68
CA VAL A 144 5.33 -12.24 -2.72
C VAL A 144 5.29 -13.65 -3.31
N LEU A 145 5.06 -14.68 -2.46
CA LEU A 145 5.04 -16.07 -2.89
C LEU A 145 3.72 -16.49 -3.55
N ASP A 146 2.67 -15.68 -3.45
CA ASP A 146 1.37 -16.00 -4.05
C ASP A 146 1.37 -15.70 -5.56
N GLY A 147 1.32 -16.75 -6.35
CA GLY A 147 1.20 -16.67 -7.80
C GLY A 147 2.36 -15.92 -8.48
N LYS A 148 2.05 -14.80 -9.14
CA LYS A 148 3.02 -13.97 -9.88
C LYS A 148 3.28 -12.61 -9.22
N ASN A 149 2.93 -12.46 -7.95
CA ASN A 149 3.01 -11.16 -7.26
C ASN A 149 4.44 -10.66 -7.05
N ALA A 150 5.43 -11.56 -7.03
CA ALA A 150 6.83 -11.16 -7.04
C ALA A 150 7.17 -10.22 -8.20
N ALA A 151 6.57 -10.43 -9.38
CA ALA A 151 6.76 -9.55 -10.52
C ALA A 151 6.13 -8.16 -10.32
N TYR A 152 5.06 -8.05 -9.55
CA TYR A 152 4.49 -6.76 -9.17
C TYR A 152 5.45 -5.96 -8.28
N ILE A 153 5.98 -6.62 -7.25
CA ILE A 153 6.96 -6.00 -6.34
C ILE A 153 8.21 -5.58 -7.10
N PHE A 154 8.72 -6.44 -7.98
CA PHE A 154 9.87 -6.11 -8.82
C PHE A 154 9.62 -4.85 -9.65
N ARG A 155 8.45 -4.71 -10.27
CA ARG A 155 8.08 -3.53 -11.05
C ARG A 155 8.02 -2.25 -10.21
N LEU A 156 7.49 -2.34 -8.99
CA LEU A 156 7.47 -1.22 -8.06
C LEU A 156 8.89 -0.81 -7.64
N LEU A 157 9.73 -1.78 -7.26
CA LEU A 157 11.10 -1.51 -6.87
C LEU A 157 11.93 -0.94 -8.02
N SER A 158 11.67 -1.36 -9.27
CA SER A 158 12.36 -0.78 -10.43
C SER A 158 12.05 0.70 -10.67
N GLN A 159 10.94 1.23 -10.12
CA GLN A 159 10.66 2.68 -10.17
C GLN A 159 11.64 3.48 -9.29
N MET A 160 12.30 2.83 -8.32
CA MET A 160 13.31 3.49 -7.47
C MET A 160 14.61 3.85 -8.22
N GLY A 161 14.80 3.30 -9.43
CA GLY A 161 15.99 3.56 -10.26
C GLY A 161 17.16 2.64 -9.93
N GLU A 162 18.35 3.02 -10.40
CA GLU A 162 19.58 2.22 -10.30
C GLU A 162 20.38 2.44 -9.01
N PHE A 163 19.92 3.29 -8.12
CA PHE A 163 20.59 3.59 -6.86
C PHE A 163 20.40 2.47 -5.83
N PRO A 164 21.33 2.33 -4.85
CA PRO A 164 21.12 1.39 -3.76
C PRO A 164 19.83 1.73 -3.00
N ILE A 165 18.96 0.72 -2.83
CA ILE A 165 17.73 0.85 -2.07
C ILE A 165 18.04 0.65 -0.60
N ILE A 166 17.72 1.65 0.22
CA ILE A 166 17.86 1.57 1.68
C ILE A 166 16.47 1.39 2.27
N ARG A 167 16.25 0.27 2.94
CA ARG A 167 15.05 0.06 3.74
C ARG A 167 15.27 0.68 5.12
N THR A 168 14.38 1.57 5.52
CA THR A 168 14.39 2.14 6.87
C THR A 168 13.36 1.43 7.74
N GLU A 169 13.70 1.23 8.99
CA GLU A 169 12.82 0.63 10.02
C GLU A 169 12.43 1.65 11.09
N GLY A 170 12.59 2.94 10.82
CA GLY A 170 12.31 4.03 11.76
C GLY A 170 10.88 4.04 12.34
N TYR A 171 9.92 3.40 11.66
CA TYR A 171 8.58 3.18 12.18
C TYR A 171 8.48 2.04 13.23
N LEU A 172 9.53 1.23 13.35
CA LEU A 172 9.58 0.14 14.34
C LEU A 172 10.15 0.63 15.69
N GLU A 173 10.80 1.78 15.75
CA GLU A 173 11.36 2.31 17.00
C GLU A 173 10.29 2.62 18.03
N GLU A 174 9.11 3.08 17.63
CA GLU A 174 7.97 3.23 18.52
C GLU A 174 7.34 1.89 18.92
N ALA A 175 7.44 0.88 18.06
CA ALA A 175 6.95 -0.48 18.34
C ALA A 175 7.97 -1.32 19.11
N ALA A 176 9.24 -0.95 19.12
CA ALA A 176 10.30 -1.65 19.86
C ALA A 176 10.19 -1.46 21.39
N GLN A 177 9.34 -0.56 21.87
CA GLN A 177 8.83 -0.58 23.22
C GLN A 177 7.69 -1.59 23.41
N VAL A 178 7.67 -2.68 22.63
CA VAL A 178 6.89 -3.85 23.01
C VAL A 178 7.44 -4.32 24.35
N GLN A 179 6.73 -3.99 25.41
CA GLN A 179 6.97 -4.54 26.73
C GLN A 179 7.11 -6.06 26.55
N MET A 180 8.34 -6.55 26.54
CA MET A 180 8.56 -7.99 26.64
C MET A 180 7.80 -8.44 27.87
N SER A 181 6.84 -9.35 27.71
CA SER A 181 6.18 -9.90 28.89
C SER A 181 7.27 -10.35 29.84
N PRO A 182 7.13 -10.16 31.15
CA PRO A 182 8.14 -10.57 32.14
C PRO A 182 8.62 -12.00 31.90
N PHE A 183 7.72 -12.89 31.53
CA PHE A 183 8.01 -14.28 31.21
C PHE A 183 8.94 -14.42 29.99
N ARG A 184 8.74 -13.65 28.94
CA ARG A 184 9.59 -13.65 27.75
C ARG A 184 10.97 -13.05 28.03
N TYR A 185 11.04 -12.06 28.91
CA TYR A 185 12.29 -11.52 29.40
C TYR A 185 13.08 -12.58 30.18
N PHE A 186 12.44 -13.32 31.09
CA PHE A 186 13.08 -14.40 31.85
C PHE A 186 13.62 -15.49 30.95
N ILE A 187 12.87 -15.96 29.97
CA ILE A 187 13.32 -17.00 29.03
C ILE A 187 14.45 -16.50 28.09
N SER A 188 14.53 -15.20 27.81
CA SER A 188 15.62 -14.63 26.99
C SER A 188 16.97 -14.63 27.72
N GLN A 189 16.98 -14.67 29.04
CA GLN A 189 18.20 -14.70 29.85
C GLN A 189 18.80 -16.12 29.86
N ARG A 190 20.03 -16.26 29.36
CA ARG A 190 20.75 -17.55 29.28
C ARG A 190 20.76 -18.36 30.60
N PRO A 191 20.95 -17.73 31.80
CA PRO A 191 20.94 -18.46 33.08
C PRO A 191 19.59 -19.03 33.49
N LEU A 192 18.48 -18.57 32.89
CA LEU A 192 17.12 -18.94 33.29
C LEU A 192 16.42 -19.84 32.28
N ARG A 193 17.17 -20.40 31.35
CA ARG A 193 16.72 -21.28 30.27
C ARG A 193 16.64 -22.77 30.64
N TRP A 194 16.64 -23.08 31.93
CA TRP A 194 16.57 -24.45 32.46
C TRP A 194 15.15 -24.91 32.65
#